data_c7a8b0d9f12d92f4990ece0208682bbe
#
_entry.id   c7a8b0d9f12d92f4990ece0208682bbe
#
_cell.length_a   1.000
_cell.length_b   1.000
_cell.length_c   1.000
_cell.angle_alpha   90.00
_cell.angle_beta   90.00
_cell.angle_gamma   90.00
#
_symmetry.space_group_name_H-M   'P 1'
#
loop_
_entity.id
_entity.type
_entity.pdbx_description
1 polymer ?
#
loop_
_entity_poly.entity_id
_entity_poly.type
_entity_poly.pdbx_seq_one_letter_code
_entity_poly.pdbx_strand_id
1 'polypeptide(L)'
;QIIPINAAEKIETDTAAGKDAAEKYNNLTTAMWASMRDLLDNKQIVIEDDEQTIGQLSSRKYTMTSNGKLEIESKKEMKKRGLDSPDRADALALALYLGKIKKHTGTAPGVKELQELTKDNYWG
;
A
#
# COMPACT_ATOMS: atom_id res chain seq x y z
N GLN A 1 -14.51 8.22 -11.81
CA GLN A 1 -13.86 9.29 -11.05
C GLN A 1 -12.73 8.74 -10.21
N ILE A 2 -11.59 9.38 -10.26
CA ILE A 2 -10.41 8.97 -9.52
C ILE A 2 -10.34 9.74 -8.20
N ILE A 3 -10.17 9.00 -7.12
CA ILE A 3 -10.00 9.59 -5.79
C ILE A 3 -8.50 9.50 -5.45
N PRO A 4 -7.81 10.64 -5.31
CA PRO A 4 -6.39 10.60 -4.97
C PRO A 4 -6.18 10.03 -3.57
N ILE A 5 -5.13 9.21 -3.44
CA ILE A 5 -4.73 8.63 -2.16
C ILE A 5 -3.38 9.23 -1.77
N ASN A 6 -3.36 9.91 -0.64
CA ASN A 6 -2.16 10.50 -0.08
C ASN A 6 -1.48 9.49 0.84
N ALA A 7 -0.16 9.36 0.76
CA ALA A 7 0.61 8.44 1.58
C ALA A 7 0.40 8.66 3.09
N ALA A 8 0.19 9.92 3.51
CA ALA A 8 -0.05 10.28 4.90
C ALA A 8 -1.53 10.28 5.29
N GLU A 9 -2.41 9.85 4.39
CA GLU A 9 -3.85 9.87 4.62
C GLU A 9 -4.23 8.98 5.80
N LYS A 10 -5.19 9.46 6.59
CA LYS A 10 -5.71 8.70 7.72
C LYS A 10 -6.57 7.54 7.22
N ILE A 11 -6.57 6.47 7.99
CA ILE A 11 -7.41 5.32 7.71
C ILE A 11 -8.85 5.65 8.10
N GLU A 12 -9.79 5.38 7.18
CA GLU A 12 -11.21 5.55 7.44
C GLU A 12 -11.68 4.57 8.52
N THR A 13 -12.44 5.05 9.49
CA THR A 13 -12.86 4.27 10.65
C THR A 13 -14.37 4.04 10.73
N ASP A 14 -15.09 4.26 9.65
CA ASP A 14 -16.53 4.04 9.58
C ASP A 14 -16.92 2.57 9.39
N THR A 15 -15.96 1.68 9.18
CA THR A 15 -16.15 0.24 9.09
C THR A 15 -15.38 -0.48 10.20
N ALA A 16 -15.79 -1.70 10.54
CA ALA A 16 -15.07 -2.53 11.51
C ALA A 16 -13.64 -2.82 11.04
N ALA A 17 -13.46 -3.11 9.75
CA ALA A 17 -12.13 -3.36 9.17
C ALA A 17 -11.26 -2.11 9.24
N GLY A 18 -11.83 -0.94 8.97
CA GLY A 18 -11.12 0.33 9.06
C GLY A 18 -10.68 0.66 10.48
N LYS A 19 -11.53 0.40 11.48
CA LYS A 19 -11.18 0.58 12.89
C LYS A 19 -10.02 -0.32 13.30
N ASP A 20 -10.07 -1.59 12.92
CA ASP A 20 -8.99 -2.54 13.20
C ASP A 20 -7.67 -2.10 12.56
N ALA A 21 -7.72 -1.69 11.30
CA ALA A 21 -6.54 -1.19 10.59
C ALA A 21 -5.97 0.07 11.25
N ALA A 22 -6.82 1.00 11.68
CA ALA A 22 -6.41 2.24 12.34
C ALA A 22 -5.73 1.99 13.69
N GLU A 23 -6.09 0.90 14.38
CA GLU A 23 -5.43 0.51 15.62
C GLU A 23 -4.03 -0.07 15.40
N LYS A 24 -3.80 -0.74 14.27
CA LYS A 24 -2.56 -1.44 13.96
C LYS A 24 -1.56 -0.58 13.17
N TYR A 25 -2.05 0.27 12.28
CA TYR A 25 -1.23 0.98 11.30
C TYR A 25 -1.39 2.49 11.43
N ASN A 26 -0.25 3.18 11.34
CA ASN A 26 -0.22 4.63 11.56
C ASN A 26 -0.86 5.43 10.41
N ASN A 27 -0.79 4.92 9.19
CA ASN A 27 -1.38 5.60 8.03
C ASN A 27 -1.83 4.59 6.97
N LEU A 28 -2.51 5.09 5.95
CA LEU A 28 -3.10 4.26 4.90
C LEU A 28 -2.04 3.52 4.09
N THR A 29 -0.93 4.17 3.76
CA THR A 29 0.16 3.51 3.02
C THR A 29 0.69 2.30 3.78
N THR A 30 0.88 2.43 5.09
CA THR A 30 1.32 1.31 5.93
C THR A 30 0.32 0.15 5.88
N ALA A 31 -0.98 0.46 5.97
CA ALA A 31 -2.04 -0.57 5.89
C ALA A 31 -2.02 -1.28 4.54
N MET A 32 -1.84 -0.53 3.45
CA MET A 32 -1.79 -1.11 2.10
C MET A 32 -0.58 -2.05 1.92
N TRP A 33 0.58 -1.62 2.38
CA TRP A 33 1.80 -2.43 2.31
C TRP A 33 1.72 -3.67 3.21
N ALA A 34 1.15 -3.54 4.40
CA ALA A 34 0.96 -4.67 5.30
C ALA A 34 -0.01 -5.70 4.70
N SER A 35 -1.08 -5.24 4.07
CA SER A 35 -2.03 -6.10 3.37
C SER A 35 -1.36 -6.85 2.21
N MET A 36 -0.54 -6.16 1.43
CA MET A 36 0.23 -6.77 0.35
C MET A 36 1.20 -7.84 0.88
N ARG A 37 1.90 -7.54 1.97
CA ARG A 37 2.81 -8.50 2.61
C ARG A 37 2.05 -9.77 3.02
N ASP A 38 0.88 -9.62 3.64
CA ASP A 38 0.07 -10.75 4.07
C ASP A 38 -0.37 -11.61 2.90
N LEU A 39 -0.75 -11.00 1.77
CA LEU A 39 -1.12 -11.73 0.56
C LEU A 39 0.06 -12.53 0.01
N LEU A 40 1.25 -11.95 0.02
CA LEU A 40 2.48 -12.63 -0.42
C LEU A 40 2.86 -13.78 0.52
N ASP A 41 2.83 -13.53 1.83
CA ASP A 41 3.21 -14.52 2.84
C ASP A 41 2.26 -15.72 2.84
N ASN A 42 0.98 -15.49 2.60
CA ASN A 42 -0.03 -16.53 2.54
C ASN A 42 -0.17 -17.16 1.15
N LYS A 43 0.71 -16.79 0.23
CA LYS A 43 0.74 -17.31 -1.15
C LYS A 43 -0.60 -17.13 -1.89
N GLN A 44 -1.30 -16.06 -1.56
CA GLN A 44 -2.58 -15.73 -2.20
C GLN A 44 -2.42 -14.97 -3.51
N ILE A 45 -1.23 -14.43 -3.76
CA ILE A 45 -0.88 -13.75 -5.01
C ILE A 45 0.49 -14.20 -5.48
N VAL A 46 0.70 -14.09 -6.79
CA VAL A 46 1.99 -14.30 -7.43
C VAL A 46 2.36 -13.01 -8.16
N ILE A 47 3.58 -12.55 -7.96
CA ILE A 47 4.09 -11.35 -8.64
C ILE A 47 5.14 -11.77 -9.67
N GLU A 48 5.32 -10.94 -10.68
CA GLU A 48 6.36 -11.16 -11.67
C GLU A 48 7.75 -11.12 -11.04
N ASP A 49 8.66 -11.92 -11.58
CA ASP A 49 10.07 -11.91 -11.19
C ASP A 49 10.75 -10.68 -11.80
N ASP A 50 10.46 -9.52 -11.24
CA ASP A 50 10.99 -8.23 -11.65
C ASP A 50 11.92 -7.72 -10.56
N GLU A 51 13.20 -7.65 -10.87
CA GLU A 51 14.24 -7.22 -9.92
C GLU A 51 13.94 -5.88 -9.28
N GLN A 52 13.39 -4.95 -10.05
CA GLN A 52 13.09 -3.61 -9.55
C GLN A 52 11.98 -3.64 -8.51
N THR A 53 10.90 -4.35 -8.80
CA THR A 53 9.78 -4.51 -7.85
C THR A 53 10.22 -5.24 -6.59
N ILE A 54 10.92 -6.37 -6.75
CA ILE A 54 11.42 -7.17 -5.64
C ILE A 54 12.39 -6.35 -4.78
N GLY A 55 13.28 -5.58 -5.41
CA GLY A 55 14.20 -4.70 -4.70
C GLY A 55 13.47 -3.65 -3.87
N GLN A 56 12.42 -3.05 -4.43
CA GLN A 56 11.61 -2.06 -3.72
C GLN A 56 10.85 -2.68 -2.54
N LEU A 57 10.28 -3.87 -2.74
CA LEU A 57 9.56 -4.59 -1.69
C LEU A 57 10.47 -4.96 -0.52
N SER A 58 11.70 -5.33 -0.79
CA SER A 58 12.62 -5.82 0.23
C SER A 58 13.45 -4.75 0.92
N SER A 59 13.53 -3.54 0.38
CA SER A 59 14.38 -2.49 0.93
C SER A 59 13.66 -1.51 1.86
N ARG A 60 12.33 -1.42 1.80
CA ARG A 60 11.56 -0.49 2.62
C ARG A 60 11.37 -1.04 4.03
N LYS A 61 11.62 -0.21 5.03
CA LYS A 61 11.59 -0.63 6.44
C LYS A 61 10.27 -0.32 7.12
N TYR A 62 10.02 -1.02 8.21
CA TYR A 62 8.91 -0.74 9.13
C TYR A 62 9.46 -0.34 10.48
N THR A 63 8.76 0.56 11.15
CA THR A 63 9.07 0.96 12.53
C THR A 63 7.78 0.94 13.35
N MET A 64 7.94 0.92 14.68
CA MET A 64 6.81 1.07 15.59
C MET A 64 6.76 2.50 16.09
N THR A 65 5.58 3.09 16.08
CA THR A 65 5.38 4.42 16.67
C THR A 65 5.33 4.33 18.19
N SER A 66 5.40 5.49 18.87
CA SER A 66 5.32 5.55 20.33
C SER A 66 3.99 5.03 20.86
N ASN A 67 2.91 5.09 20.08
CA ASN A 67 1.60 4.53 20.46
C ASN A 67 1.44 3.05 20.07
N GLY A 68 2.51 2.38 19.68
CA GLY A 68 2.47 0.96 19.35
C GLY A 68 1.90 0.60 17.99
N LYS A 69 1.79 1.57 17.09
CA LYS A 69 1.32 1.33 15.72
C LYS A 69 2.50 1.07 14.80
N LEU A 70 2.28 0.23 13.80
CA LEU A 70 3.25 0.00 12.74
C LEU A 70 3.23 1.19 11.77
N GLU A 71 4.42 1.59 11.32
CA GLU A 71 4.57 2.66 10.33
C GLU A 71 5.62 2.27 9.31
N ILE A 72 5.26 2.33 8.03
CA ILE A 72 6.22 2.07 6.96
C ILE A 72 7.10 3.30 6.76
N GLU A 73 8.35 3.05 6.39
CA GLU A 73 9.32 4.09 6.08
C GLU A 73 8.76 5.04 5.01
N SER A 74 8.85 6.35 5.25
CA SER A 74 8.40 7.34 4.28
C SER A 74 9.37 7.41 3.08
N LYS A 75 8.88 7.90 1.95
CA LYS A 75 9.72 8.13 0.77
C LYS A 75 10.88 9.07 1.10
N LYS A 76 10.62 10.06 1.94
CA LYS A 76 11.63 11.02 2.40
C LYS A 76 12.77 10.31 3.15
N GLU A 77 12.42 9.41 4.05
CA GLU A 77 13.41 8.62 4.80
C GLU A 77 14.19 7.69 3.87
N MET A 78 13.52 7.09 2.89
CA MET A 78 14.17 6.25 1.89
C MET A 78 15.20 7.04 1.09
N LYS A 79 14.85 8.26 0.67
CA LYS A 79 15.80 9.15 -0.05
C LYS A 79 17.02 9.49 0.80
N LYS A 80 16.83 9.71 2.09
CA LYS A 80 17.95 9.96 3.02
C LYS A 80 18.92 8.78 3.09
N ARG A 81 18.44 7.57 2.88
CA ARG A 81 19.27 6.36 2.82
C ARG A 81 19.85 6.10 1.43
N GLY A 82 19.60 6.99 0.47
CA GLY A 82 20.10 6.85 -0.89
C GLY A 82 19.25 5.96 -1.79
N LEU A 83 18.01 5.69 -1.40
CA LEU A 83 17.10 4.85 -2.18
C LEU A 83 16.16 5.70 -3.03
N ASP A 84 15.79 5.16 -4.19
CA ASP A 84 14.80 5.77 -5.06
C ASP A 84 13.39 5.53 -4.52
N SER A 85 12.42 6.27 -5.03
CA SER A 85 11.02 6.10 -4.70
C SER A 85 10.53 4.70 -5.11
N PRO A 86 9.82 3.97 -4.23
CA PRO A 86 9.37 2.59 -4.52
C PRO A 86 8.08 2.58 -5.34
N ASP A 87 8.10 3.23 -6.50
CA ASP A 87 6.90 3.49 -7.29
C ASP A 87 6.18 2.24 -7.78
N ARG A 88 6.92 1.22 -8.20
CA ARG A 88 6.34 -0.03 -8.68
C ARG A 88 5.66 -0.80 -7.55
N ALA A 89 6.33 -0.89 -6.41
CA ALA A 89 5.79 -1.56 -5.23
C ALA A 89 4.59 -0.79 -4.67
N ASP A 90 4.63 0.54 -4.65
CA ASP A 90 3.49 1.37 -4.24
C ASP A 90 2.28 1.14 -5.15
N ALA A 91 2.50 1.10 -6.47
CA ALA A 91 1.42 0.85 -7.42
C ALA A 91 0.81 -0.54 -7.22
N LEU A 92 1.64 -1.54 -6.97
CA LEU A 92 1.17 -2.89 -6.68
C LEU A 92 0.37 -2.94 -5.38
N ALA A 93 0.86 -2.29 -4.32
CA ALA A 93 0.16 -2.23 -3.04
C ALA A 93 -1.21 -1.58 -3.18
N LEU A 94 -1.29 -0.47 -3.94
CA LEU A 94 -2.55 0.21 -4.20
C LEU A 94 -3.53 -0.69 -4.98
N ALA A 95 -3.06 -1.33 -6.04
CA ALA A 95 -3.89 -2.20 -6.87
C ALA A 95 -4.48 -3.36 -6.06
N LEU A 96 -3.67 -4.00 -5.23
CA LEU A 96 -4.11 -5.11 -4.39
C LEU A 96 -5.09 -4.64 -3.32
N TYR A 97 -4.85 -3.49 -2.71
CA TYR A 97 -5.72 -2.92 -1.70
C TYR A 97 -7.10 -2.56 -2.27
N LEU A 98 -7.14 -1.93 -3.45
CA LEU A 98 -8.38 -1.61 -4.14
C LEU A 98 -9.14 -2.87 -4.54
N GLY A 99 -8.43 -3.90 -4.99
CA GLY A 99 -9.02 -5.21 -5.29
C GLY A 99 -9.69 -5.82 -4.07
N LYS A 100 -9.06 -5.73 -2.90
CA LYS A 100 -9.59 -6.22 -1.64
C LYS A 100 -10.87 -5.48 -1.24
N ILE A 101 -10.88 -4.16 -1.34
CA ILE A 101 -12.05 -3.32 -1.03
C ILE A 101 -13.21 -3.68 -1.96
N LYS A 102 -12.96 -3.75 -3.26
CA LYS A 102 -13.97 -4.08 -4.26
C LYS A 102 -14.52 -5.49 -4.07
N LYS A 103 -13.69 -6.43 -3.66
CA LYS A 103 -14.10 -7.79 -3.36
C LYS A 103 -15.11 -7.81 -2.20
N HIS A 104 -14.89 -6.98 -1.17
CA HIS A 104 -15.82 -6.85 -0.04
C HIS A 104 -17.16 -6.26 -0.46
N THR A 105 -17.17 -5.39 -1.45
CA THR A 105 -18.41 -4.79 -2.00
C THR A 105 -19.03 -5.62 -3.12
N GLY A 106 -18.41 -6.76 -3.46
CA GLY A 106 -18.87 -7.63 -4.54
C GLY A 106 -18.52 -7.16 -5.94
N THR A 107 -17.71 -6.09 -6.05
CA THR A 107 -17.33 -5.51 -7.34
C THR A 107 -15.83 -5.38 -7.44
N ALA A 108 -15.19 -6.14 -8.33
CA ALA A 108 -13.76 -6.02 -8.58
C ALA A 108 -13.47 -4.83 -9.50
N PRO A 109 -12.36 -4.10 -9.31
CA PRO A 109 -11.99 -3.03 -10.22
C PRO A 109 -11.56 -3.61 -11.57
N GLY A 110 -11.94 -2.92 -12.66
CA GLY A 110 -11.47 -3.26 -13.98
C GLY A 110 -10.03 -2.82 -14.19
N VAL A 111 -9.36 -3.43 -15.16
CA VAL A 111 -7.98 -3.06 -15.52
C VAL A 111 -7.87 -1.57 -15.85
N LYS A 112 -8.87 -1.05 -16.56
CA LYS A 112 -8.91 0.35 -16.93
C LYS A 112 -8.96 1.28 -15.72
N GLU A 113 -9.76 0.93 -14.69
CA GLU A 113 -9.83 1.70 -13.45
C GLU A 113 -8.50 1.74 -12.73
N LEU A 114 -7.81 0.59 -12.66
CA LEU A 114 -6.50 0.51 -12.03
C LEU A 114 -5.46 1.33 -12.79
N GLN A 115 -5.49 1.30 -14.12
CA GLN A 115 -4.60 2.11 -14.95
C GLN A 115 -4.82 3.60 -14.73
N GLU A 116 -6.06 4.03 -14.61
CA GLU A 116 -6.40 5.43 -14.34
C GLU A 116 -5.90 5.87 -12.96
N LEU A 117 -6.00 5.02 -11.95
CA LEU A 117 -5.53 5.33 -10.60
C LEU A 117 -4.02 5.49 -10.52
N THR A 118 -3.26 4.73 -11.32
CA THR A 118 -1.80 4.78 -11.30
C THR A 118 -1.22 5.80 -12.28
N LYS A 119 -1.98 6.17 -13.30
CA LYS A 119 -1.56 7.07 -14.38
C LYS A 119 -1.15 8.46 -13.90
N ASP A 120 -1.86 8.99 -12.92
CA ASP A 120 -1.64 10.35 -12.42
C ASP A 120 -0.57 10.44 -11.34
N ASN A 121 0.10 9.34 -11.08
CA ASN A 121 1.27 9.28 -10.20
C ASN A 121 1.00 9.80 -8.77
N TYR A 122 -0.02 9.28 -8.13
CA TYR A 122 -0.41 9.68 -6.77
C TYR A 122 0.69 9.43 -5.72
N TRP A 123 1.67 8.62 -6.07
CA TRP A 123 2.78 8.25 -5.20
C TRP A 123 4.01 9.14 -5.36
N GLY A 124 3.99 9.99 -6.39
CA GLY A 124 5.10 10.84 -6.79
C GLY A 124 5.45 11.97 -5.84
#